data_02860cb9a274ee7e8795f254b758776d
#
_entry.id   02860cb9a274ee7e8795f254b758776d
#
_cell.length_a   1.000
_cell.length_b   1.000
_cell.length_c   1.000
_cell.angle_alpha   90.00
_cell.angle_beta   90.00
_cell.angle_gamma   90.00
#
_symmetry.space_group_name_H-M   'P 1'
#
loop_
_entity.id
_entity.type
_entity.pdbx_description
1 polymer ?
#
loop_
_entity_poly.entity_id
_entity_poly.type
_entity_poly.pdbx_seq_one_letter_code
_entity_poly.pdbx_strand_id
1 'polypeptide(L)'
;MRNSETVTCKYSNCLHESKEIRKEDAVKKGNFYYHPDCLQTQKDIKEIIDLFKNKINPNPVYSQLQSVIKNIVFTKGLGSDFLLFGLKYYIEHKIPLNYPQGLYYVIQNKEMINAYNKQRAVAVKQSVEIKEETNTSFTHVPTKTNGFADILK
;
A
#
# COMPACT_ATOMS: atom_id res chain seq x y z
N MET A 1 26.79 -22.53 -8.50
CA MET A 1 26.29 -21.17 -8.24
C MET A 1 25.14 -20.87 -9.17
N ARG A 2 23.97 -20.62 -8.61
CA ARG A 2 22.86 -20.17 -9.44
C ARG A 2 23.11 -18.71 -9.78
N ASN A 3 23.32 -18.42 -11.03
CA ASN A 3 23.39 -17.05 -11.49
C ASN A 3 21.96 -16.48 -11.33
N SER A 4 21.78 -15.64 -10.33
CA SER A 4 20.50 -14.95 -10.18
C SER A 4 20.38 -13.96 -11.34
N GLU A 5 19.50 -14.30 -12.26
CA GLU A 5 19.23 -13.44 -13.40
C GLU A 5 18.56 -12.15 -12.89
N THR A 6 19.16 -11.02 -13.20
CA THR A 6 18.60 -9.72 -12.83
C THR A 6 17.86 -9.11 -14.00
N VAL A 7 16.80 -8.39 -13.71
CA VAL A 7 15.99 -7.65 -14.68
C VAL A 7 15.83 -6.20 -14.22
N THR A 8 15.47 -5.33 -15.12
CA THR A 8 15.35 -3.90 -14.82
C THR A 8 13.89 -3.50 -14.63
N CYS A 9 13.61 -2.79 -13.53
CA CYS A 9 12.29 -2.23 -13.28
C CYS A 9 11.95 -1.16 -14.32
N LYS A 10 10.84 -1.32 -14.99
CA LYS A 10 10.41 -0.41 -16.06
C LYS A 10 9.74 0.86 -15.56
N TYR A 11 9.43 0.95 -14.26
CA TYR A 11 8.75 2.11 -13.74
C TYR A 11 9.67 3.33 -13.74
N SER A 12 9.23 4.41 -14.39
CA SER A 12 10.05 5.62 -14.52
C SER A 12 10.36 6.28 -13.19
N ASN A 13 9.42 6.21 -12.25
CA ASN A 13 9.57 6.77 -10.91
C ASN A 13 9.89 5.67 -9.89
N CYS A 14 10.79 4.77 -10.24
CA CYS A 14 11.17 3.65 -9.37
C CYS A 14 11.50 4.13 -7.95
N LEU A 15 10.94 3.42 -6.95
CA LEU A 15 11.13 3.77 -5.54
C LEU A 15 12.49 3.34 -4.98
N HIS A 16 13.23 2.55 -5.72
CA HIS A 16 14.52 2.02 -5.31
C HIS A 16 15.66 2.75 -6.01
N GLU A 17 16.79 2.87 -5.36
CA GLU A 17 17.97 3.49 -5.95
C GLU A 17 18.46 2.71 -7.17
N SER A 18 18.46 1.39 -7.06
CA SER A 18 18.78 0.54 -8.19
C SER A 18 17.49 0.07 -8.85
N LYS A 19 17.42 0.21 -10.15
CA LYS A 19 16.31 -0.35 -10.93
C LYS A 19 16.47 -1.85 -11.17
N GLU A 20 17.60 -2.42 -10.77
CA GLU A 20 17.83 -3.85 -10.92
C GLU A 20 17.13 -4.64 -9.83
N ILE A 21 16.51 -5.74 -10.20
CA ILE A 21 15.82 -6.62 -9.28
C ILE A 21 16.05 -8.06 -9.73
N ARG A 22 16.13 -8.99 -8.80
CA ARG A 22 16.19 -10.40 -9.14
C ARG A 22 14.91 -10.81 -9.85
N LYS A 23 15.04 -11.57 -10.92
CA LYS A 23 13.89 -11.99 -11.72
C LYS A 23 12.84 -12.75 -10.89
N GLU A 24 13.29 -13.50 -9.91
CA GLU A 24 12.41 -14.24 -8.99
C GLU A 24 11.58 -13.33 -8.07
N ASP A 25 12.11 -12.14 -7.73
CA ASP A 25 11.44 -11.16 -6.88
C ASP A 25 10.63 -10.14 -7.69
N ALA A 26 10.83 -10.11 -9.00
CA ALA A 26 10.18 -9.14 -9.88
C ALA A 26 8.78 -9.60 -10.28
N VAL A 27 7.89 -8.63 -10.45
CA VAL A 27 6.56 -8.90 -11.01
C VAL A 27 6.57 -8.59 -12.49
N LYS A 28 6.20 -9.57 -13.29
CA LYS A 28 6.10 -9.41 -14.73
C LYS A 28 4.71 -8.92 -15.13
N LYS A 29 4.68 -7.85 -15.92
CA LYS A 29 3.43 -7.34 -16.49
C LYS A 29 3.66 -7.10 -17.98
N GLY A 30 3.02 -7.90 -18.82
CA GLY A 30 3.30 -7.89 -20.27
C GLY A 30 4.73 -8.32 -20.54
N ASN A 31 5.48 -7.48 -21.23
CA ASN A 31 6.86 -7.75 -21.55
C ASN A 31 7.86 -7.08 -20.61
N PHE A 32 7.39 -6.49 -19.52
CA PHE A 32 8.21 -5.70 -18.62
C PHE A 32 8.19 -6.24 -17.20
N TYR A 33 9.25 -5.92 -16.45
CA TYR A 33 9.39 -6.31 -15.05
C TYR A 33 9.34 -5.09 -14.15
N TYR A 34 8.84 -5.27 -12.93
CA TYR A 34 8.67 -4.20 -11.95
C TYR A 34 8.96 -4.71 -10.55
N HIS A 35 9.44 -3.84 -9.67
CA HIS A 35 9.39 -4.13 -8.25
C HIS A 35 7.91 -4.22 -7.83
N PRO A 36 7.54 -5.11 -6.91
CA PRO A 36 6.14 -5.23 -6.47
C PRO A 36 5.54 -3.93 -5.95
N ASP A 37 6.30 -3.19 -5.15
CA ASP A 37 5.89 -1.90 -4.61
C ASP A 37 5.78 -0.81 -5.69
N CYS A 38 6.68 -0.80 -6.67
CA CYS A 38 6.59 0.11 -7.81
C CYS A 38 5.34 -0.13 -8.64
N LEU A 39 5.00 -1.40 -8.87
CA LEU A 39 3.78 -1.74 -9.60
C LEU A 39 2.53 -1.35 -8.82
N GLN A 40 2.52 -1.57 -7.50
CA GLN A 40 1.41 -1.18 -6.65
C GLN A 40 1.24 0.35 -6.63
N THR A 41 2.34 1.09 -6.52
CA THR A 41 2.31 2.56 -6.58
C THR A 41 1.73 3.05 -7.90
N GLN A 42 2.10 2.43 -9.01
CA GLN A 42 1.56 2.77 -10.32
C GLN A 42 0.04 2.55 -10.39
N LYS A 43 -0.43 1.44 -9.83
CA LYS A 43 -1.86 1.13 -9.78
C LYS A 43 -2.62 2.13 -8.90
N ASP A 44 -2.07 2.45 -7.74
CA ASP A 44 -2.67 3.41 -6.80
C ASP A 44 -2.81 4.79 -7.43
N ILE A 45 -1.77 5.27 -8.10
CA ILE A 45 -1.78 6.57 -8.77
C ILE A 45 -2.85 6.60 -9.87
N LYS A 46 -2.96 5.52 -10.64
CA LYS A 46 -4.01 5.42 -11.66
C LYS A 46 -5.40 5.48 -11.04
N GLU A 47 -5.61 4.74 -9.96
CA GLU A 47 -6.88 4.75 -9.24
C GLU A 47 -7.20 6.13 -8.67
N ILE A 48 -6.21 6.84 -8.12
CA ILE A 48 -6.37 8.22 -7.62
C ILE A 48 -6.86 9.14 -8.74
N ILE A 49 -6.22 9.07 -9.91
CA ILE A 49 -6.59 9.89 -11.06
C ILE A 49 -8.02 9.57 -11.51
N ASP A 50 -8.36 8.29 -11.62
CA ASP A 50 -9.69 7.85 -12.05
C ASP A 50 -10.77 8.29 -11.05
N LEU A 51 -10.53 8.14 -9.74
CA LEU A 51 -11.45 8.59 -8.71
C LEU A 51 -11.63 10.11 -8.74
N PHE A 52 -10.55 10.85 -8.90
CA PHE A 52 -10.62 12.31 -8.96
C PHE A 52 -11.49 12.76 -10.14
N LYS A 53 -11.28 12.18 -11.31
CA LYS A 53 -12.07 12.50 -12.48
C LYS A 53 -13.54 12.08 -12.36
N ASN A 54 -13.78 10.93 -11.80
CA ASN A 54 -15.13 10.36 -11.77
C ASN A 54 -15.98 10.91 -10.62
N LYS A 55 -15.36 11.26 -9.49
CA LYS A 55 -16.08 11.61 -8.27
C LYS A 55 -15.93 13.06 -7.82
N ILE A 56 -14.90 13.74 -8.26
CA ILE A 56 -14.60 15.11 -7.79
C ILE A 56 -14.75 16.13 -8.90
N ASN A 57 -13.97 16.00 -9.95
CA ASN A 57 -13.97 16.96 -11.05
C ASN A 57 -13.74 16.23 -12.37
N PRO A 58 -14.74 16.18 -13.26
CA PRO A 58 -14.62 15.44 -14.52
C PRO A 58 -13.62 16.06 -15.50
N ASN A 59 -13.28 17.32 -15.32
CA ASN A 59 -12.37 18.04 -16.20
C ASN A 59 -11.23 18.73 -15.43
N PRO A 60 -10.41 17.97 -14.68
CA PRO A 60 -9.29 18.58 -13.97
C PRO A 60 -8.20 18.98 -14.96
N VAL A 61 -7.35 19.92 -14.60
CA VAL A 61 -6.13 20.18 -15.36
C VAL A 61 -5.21 18.99 -15.10
N TYR A 62 -5.11 18.11 -16.06
CA TYR A 62 -4.45 16.80 -15.91
C TYR A 62 -2.99 16.92 -15.49
N SER A 63 -2.26 17.86 -16.08
CA SER A 63 -0.87 18.12 -15.74
C SER A 63 -0.69 18.57 -14.29
N GLN A 64 -1.62 19.39 -13.79
CA GLN A 64 -1.61 19.80 -12.38
C GLN A 64 -1.91 18.63 -11.46
N LEU A 65 -2.91 17.81 -11.79
CA LEU A 65 -3.27 16.65 -11.01
C LEU A 65 -2.10 15.67 -10.90
N GLN A 66 -1.46 15.37 -12.01
CA GLN A 66 -0.28 14.50 -12.01
C GLN A 66 0.87 15.09 -11.21
N SER A 67 1.13 16.38 -11.34
CA SER A 67 2.20 17.06 -10.63
C SER A 67 1.99 17.04 -9.13
N VAL A 68 0.77 17.31 -8.68
CA VAL A 68 0.42 17.26 -7.25
C VAL A 68 0.57 15.85 -6.69
N ILE A 69 0.06 14.85 -7.40
CA ILE A 69 0.17 13.45 -6.98
C ILE A 69 1.64 13.03 -6.87
N LYS A 70 2.45 13.33 -7.88
CA LYS A 70 3.88 13.01 -7.86
C LYS A 70 4.60 13.71 -6.73
N ASN A 71 4.29 14.96 -6.47
CA ASN A 71 4.89 15.70 -5.37
C ASN A 71 4.57 15.04 -4.02
N ILE A 72 3.32 14.68 -3.77
CA ILE A 72 2.90 14.06 -2.52
C ILE A 72 3.53 12.69 -2.36
N VAL A 73 3.49 11.86 -3.39
CA VAL A 73 3.93 10.46 -3.30
C VAL A 73 5.45 10.35 -3.29
N PHE A 74 6.13 11.05 -4.17
CA PHE A 74 7.58 10.89 -4.35
C PHE A 74 8.41 11.96 -3.62
N THR A 75 8.04 13.22 -3.72
CA THR A 75 8.82 14.30 -3.10
C THR A 75 8.60 14.35 -1.59
N LYS A 76 7.34 14.29 -1.14
CA LYS A 76 7.02 14.24 0.28
C LYS A 76 7.15 12.83 0.88
N GLY A 77 7.20 11.81 0.04
CA GLY A 77 7.39 10.43 0.49
C GLY A 77 6.25 9.84 1.31
N LEU A 78 5.02 10.33 1.12
CA LEU A 78 3.88 9.89 1.92
C LEU A 78 3.26 8.58 1.48
N GLY A 79 3.62 8.09 0.31
CA GLY A 79 3.08 6.84 -0.22
C GLY A 79 1.77 7.02 -0.98
N SER A 80 1.59 6.20 -2.00
CA SER A 80 0.39 6.25 -2.84
C SER A 80 -0.84 5.69 -2.14
N ASP A 81 -0.67 4.70 -1.26
CA ASP A 81 -1.74 4.11 -0.48
C ASP A 81 -2.37 5.12 0.50
N PHE A 82 -1.53 5.95 1.13
CA PHE A 82 -1.99 7.01 2.03
C PHE A 82 -2.83 8.05 1.29
N LEU A 83 -2.35 8.51 0.13
CA LEU A 83 -3.09 9.47 -0.68
C LEU A 83 -4.40 8.88 -1.21
N LEU A 84 -4.37 7.64 -1.66
CA LEU A 84 -5.56 6.94 -2.13
C LEU A 84 -6.61 6.79 -1.01
N PHE A 85 -6.18 6.41 0.18
CA PHE A 85 -7.05 6.34 1.35
C PHE A 85 -7.66 7.70 1.66
N GLY A 86 -6.84 8.75 1.66
CA GLY A 86 -7.31 10.10 1.93
C GLY A 86 -8.35 10.59 0.93
N LEU A 87 -8.14 10.30 -0.34
CA LEU A 87 -9.10 10.65 -1.38
C LEU A 87 -10.43 9.90 -1.20
N LYS A 88 -10.38 8.61 -0.94
CA LYS A 88 -11.57 7.81 -0.65
C LYS A 88 -12.31 8.32 0.59
N TYR A 89 -11.55 8.70 1.63
CA TYR A 89 -12.11 9.28 2.84
C TYR A 89 -12.90 10.57 2.55
N TYR A 90 -12.33 11.46 1.75
CA TYR A 90 -12.99 12.71 1.35
C TYR A 90 -14.27 12.45 0.56
N ILE A 91 -14.22 11.51 -0.38
CA ILE A 91 -15.39 11.14 -1.18
C ILE A 91 -16.50 10.54 -0.28
N GLU A 92 -16.13 9.63 0.60
CA GLU A 92 -17.06 8.96 1.48
C GLU A 92 -17.74 9.90 2.47
N HIS A 93 -16.98 10.84 3.04
CA HIS A 93 -17.48 11.81 3.99
C HIS A 93 -18.02 13.08 3.32
N LYS A 94 -18.07 13.11 1.99
CA LYS A 94 -18.58 14.23 1.20
C LYS A 94 -17.91 15.57 1.55
N ILE A 95 -16.60 15.53 1.83
CA ILE A 95 -15.82 16.72 2.10
C ILE A 95 -15.54 17.42 0.78
N PRO A 96 -15.78 18.73 0.64
CA PRO A 96 -15.59 19.45 -0.62
C PRO A 96 -14.15 19.40 -1.11
N LEU A 97 -13.98 19.05 -2.38
CA LEU A 97 -12.69 18.99 -3.03
C LEU A 97 -12.93 19.20 -4.52
N ASN A 98 -12.38 20.24 -5.10
CA ASN A 98 -12.65 20.60 -6.49
C ASN A 98 -11.40 20.69 -7.36
N TYR A 99 -10.28 21.06 -6.81
CA TYR A 99 -9.05 21.29 -7.55
C TYR A 99 -7.94 20.33 -7.13
N PRO A 100 -7.00 20.01 -8.02
CA PRO A 100 -5.87 19.13 -7.70
C PRO A 100 -5.08 19.57 -6.47
N GLN A 101 -4.89 20.88 -6.27
CA GLN A 101 -4.19 21.43 -5.12
C GLN A 101 -4.89 21.09 -3.78
N GLY A 102 -6.18 20.77 -3.83
CA GLY A 102 -6.92 20.32 -2.66
C GLY A 102 -6.37 19.03 -2.05
N LEU A 103 -5.63 18.23 -2.82
CA LEU A 103 -4.99 17.03 -2.30
C LEU A 103 -3.96 17.34 -1.21
N TYR A 104 -3.37 18.53 -1.20
CA TYR A 104 -2.50 18.96 -0.11
C TYR A 104 -3.25 19.12 1.22
N TYR A 105 -4.51 19.50 1.17
CA TYR A 105 -5.35 19.57 2.37
C TYR A 105 -5.78 18.19 2.84
N VAL A 106 -6.00 17.27 1.89
CA VAL A 106 -6.35 15.89 2.20
C VAL A 106 -5.28 15.25 3.08
N ILE A 107 -4.01 15.40 2.71
CA ILE A 107 -2.89 14.79 3.45
C ILE A 107 -2.61 15.45 4.80
N GLN A 108 -3.18 16.63 5.06
CA GLN A 108 -3.01 17.34 6.32
C GLN A 108 -4.22 17.18 7.24
N ASN A 109 -5.28 16.55 6.79
CA ASN A 109 -6.50 16.39 7.57
C ASN A 109 -6.26 15.41 8.73
N LYS A 110 -6.35 15.89 9.95
CA LYS A 110 -6.06 15.11 11.16
C LYS A 110 -7.02 13.93 11.34
N GLU A 111 -8.29 14.13 11.04
CA GLU A 111 -9.29 13.07 11.17
C GLU A 111 -9.03 11.95 10.18
N MET A 112 -8.69 12.30 8.96
CA MET A 112 -8.31 11.33 7.93
C MET A 112 -7.04 10.57 8.33
N ILE A 113 -6.01 11.29 8.80
CA ILE A 113 -4.75 10.69 9.24
C ILE A 113 -5.00 9.71 10.39
N ASN A 114 -5.83 10.08 11.35
CA ASN A 114 -6.19 9.22 12.47
C ASN A 114 -6.94 7.97 11.99
N ALA A 115 -7.86 8.11 11.05
CA ALA A 115 -8.59 7.00 10.45
C ALA A 115 -7.65 6.04 9.71
N TYR A 116 -6.70 6.57 8.95
CA TYR A 116 -5.71 5.78 8.24
C TYR A 116 -4.83 4.98 9.22
N ASN A 117 -4.31 5.64 10.25
CA ASN A 117 -3.47 4.99 11.25
C ASN A 117 -4.24 3.90 12.02
N LYS A 118 -5.50 4.16 12.31
CA LYS A 118 -6.36 3.20 12.99
C LYS A 118 -6.60 1.96 12.14
N GLN A 119 -6.85 2.14 10.86
CA GLN A 119 -7.03 1.02 9.94
C GLN A 119 -5.75 0.19 9.82
N ARG A 120 -4.59 0.81 9.74
CA ARG A 120 -3.32 0.11 9.69
C ARG A 120 -3.04 -0.66 10.98
N ALA A 121 -3.35 -0.10 12.13
CA ALA A 121 -3.17 -0.77 13.42
C ALA A 121 -4.05 -2.04 13.51
N VAL A 122 -5.29 -1.99 13.03
CA VAL A 122 -6.17 -3.15 12.99
C VAL A 122 -5.60 -4.24 12.05
N ALA A 123 -5.14 -3.86 10.87
CA ALA A 123 -4.55 -4.81 9.91
C ALA A 123 -3.31 -5.51 10.49
N VAL A 124 -2.44 -4.78 11.20
CA VAL A 124 -1.26 -5.33 11.85
C VAL A 124 -1.65 -6.31 12.96
N LYS A 125 -2.63 -5.97 13.79
CA LYS A 125 -3.12 -6.86 14.84
C LYS A 125 -3.66 -8.17 14.26
N GLN A 126 -4.45 -8.11 13.21
CA GLN A 126 -4.99 -9.30 12.56
C GLN A 126 -3.88 -10.19 12.01
N SER A 127 -2.84 -9.63 11.44
CA SER A 127 -1.70 -10.38 10.92
C SER A 127 -0.93 -11.07 12.05
N VAL A 128 -0.76 -10.43 13.18
CA VAL A 128 -0.09 -10.98 14.36
C VAL A 128 -0.91 -12.11 14.95
N GLU A 129 -2.21 -11.94 15.12
CA GLU A 129 -3.11 -12.96 15.63
C GLU A 129 -3.09 -14.22 14.78
N ILE A 130 -3.11 -14.10 13.48
CA ILE A 130 -3.03 -15.25 12.57
C ILE A 130 -1.71 -16.00 12.75
N LYS A 131 -0.60 -15.30 12.90
CA LYS A 131 0.69 -15.92 13.12
C LYS A 131 0.76 -16.64 14.46
N GLU A 132 0.21 -16.05 15.49
CA GLU A 132 0.19 -16.67 16.82
C GLU A 132 -0.67 -17.93 16.82
N GLU A 133 -1.85 -17.90 16.22
CA GLU A 133 -2.70 -19.07 16.11
C GLU A 133 -2.00 -20.20 15.38
N THR A 134 -1.31 -19.93 14.31
CA THR A 134 -0.59 -20.93 13.55
C THR A 134 0.52 -21.56 14.38
N ASN A 135 1.26 -20.75 15.09
CA ASN A 135 2.34 -21.25 15.94
C ASN A 135 1.79 -22.03 17.13
N THR A 136 0.72 -21.57 17.73
CA THR A 136 0.10 -22.23 18.86
C THR A 136 -0.47 -23.58 18.45
N SER A 137 -1.13 -23.68 17.33
CA SER A 137 -1.65 -24.95 16.88
C SER A 137 -0.53 -25.93 16.54
N PHE A 138 0.58 -25.46 16.01
CA PHE A 138 1.71 -26.32 15.72
C PHE A 138 2.36 -26.86 16.99
N THR A 139 2.55 -26.01 18.01
CA THR A 139 3.11 -26.46 19.26
C THR A 139 2.12 -27.24 20.10
N HIS A 140 0.86 -26.96 19.96
CA HIS A 140 -0.16 -27.60 20.74
C HIS A 140 -0.26 -29.09 20.46
N VAL A 141 -0.11 -29.45 19.20
CA VAL A 141 -0.23 -30.84 18.83
C VAL A 141 0.70 -31.79 19.60
N PRO A 142 1.96 -31.47 19.74
CA PRO A 142 2.80 -32.37 20.49
C PRO A 142 2.58 -32.34 21.97
N THR A 143 2.09 -31.24 22.44
CA THR A 143 2.13 -31.17 23.83
C THR A 143 0.97 -31.73 24.43
N LYS A 144 0.05 -31.86 23.79
CA LYS A 144 -1.11 -32.12 24.31
C LYS A 144 -1.09 -33.16 25.18
N THR A 145 -0.61 -33.46 25.13
CA THR A 145 -0.55 -34.39 25.68
C THR A 145 -0.65 -34.38 26.95
N ASN A 146 -0.84 -34.54 27.25
CA ASN A 146 -1.17 -35.59 27.86
C ASN A 146 -0.44 -35.61 29.09
N GLY A 147 0.71 -35.56 29.02
CA GLY A 147 1.50 -35.54 30.16
C GLY A 147 1.09 -34.52 31.19
N PHE A 148 0.63 -33.39 30.69
CA PHE A 148 0.20 -32.35 31.61
C PHE A 148 -1.09 -32.69 32.32
N ALA A 149 -2.00 -33.34 31.65
CA ALA A 149 -3.23 -33.77 32.27
C ALA A 149 -2.99 -34.84 33.31
N ASP A 150 -2.03 -35.71 33.06
CA ASP A 150 -1.72 -36.79 34.01
C ASP A 150 -1.03 -36.27 35.26
N ILE A 151 -0.26 -35.23 35.14
CA ILE A 151 0.41 -34.64 36.30
C ILE A 151 -0.59 -34.03 37.27
N LEU A 152 -1.70 -33.58 36.79
CA LEU A 152 -2.69 -32.94 37.65
C LEU A 152 -3.57 -33.95 38.41
N LYS A 153 -3.43 -35.18 38.10
CA LYS A 153 -4.17 -36.21 38.83
C LYS A 153 -3.32 -36.70 40.06
#